data_b16ffae96d2e6f3252b93120de049fa5
#
_entry.id   b16ffae96d2e6f3252b93120de049fa5
#
_cell.length_a   1.000
_cell.length_b   1.000
_cell.length_c   1.000
_cell.angle_alpha   90.00
_cell.angle_beta   90.00
_cell.angle_gamma   90.00
#
_symmetry.space_group_name_H-M   'P 1'
#
loop_
_entity.id
_entity.type
_entity.pdbx_description
1 polymer ?
#
loop_
_entity_poly.entity_id
_entity_poly.type
_entity_poly.pdbx_seq_one_letter_code
_entity_poly.pdbx_strand_id
1 'polypeptide(L)'
;MTTRSIRRALISVYHKEGIDRIAQILHAAEVEIVSTGGTQEYIESLGIPCTPVESLTALPSILGGRVKTLHPMIFGGILARRDNAHDEEQVAQYALPLIDLVIVDLYPFAETVASGASEEEIIEKIDIGGISLIRAAAKNYHDVLICSHRDQYDGLIDLLERDACTTTLPERRSYALRAFEVTATYDSDIFNYFDAGAHTALHLSGRNPRVLRYGENPHQMGFFFGDLDHYFDKLQGKELSYNNLQDLDAAVHLIQEFEAPTFAILKHTNPCGIASRETISEAWQAAYEADTESPFGGILVANRTIDRETAEQISHIFFEVLIAPDFDTEALQILGQKSKRILLLQKAPLPDQDSVRSAVGGYLVQTPDVLSEPVVYTSVTEATPSEDEMADIRMAESIVKYCKSNALAIVRDSQLLATGIGQTSRVSALRQAIQKAHTFGFDLKGAVLASDAFFPFRDCVDLAAAAGITAIVQPGGSIRDQESIDACNEQGVAMVTTGVRHFRH
;
A
#
# COMPACT_ATOMS: atom_id res chain seq x y z
N MET A 1 11.35 39.26 -9.18
CA MET A 1 10.32 38.18 -9.07
C MET A 1 8.98 38.86 -9.13
N THR A 2 8.02 38.39 -9.95
CA THR A 2 6.69 38.98 -10.03
C THR A 2 5.92 38.62 -8.76
N THR A 3 5.73 39.59 -7.89
CA THR A 3 4.88 39.47 -6.70
C THR A 3 3.45 39.90 -7.02
N ARG A 4 2.46 39.33 -6.31
CA ARG A 4 1.04 39.71 -6.38
C ARG A 4 0.49 39.87 -4.97
N SER A 5 -0.14 40.98 -4.72
CA SER A 5 -0.87 41.20 -3.46
C SER A 5 -2.28 40.63 -3.58
N ILE A 6 -2.74 39.95 -2.55
CA ILE A 6 -4.10 39.42 -2.44
C ILE A 6 -5.01 40.56 -2.00
N ARG A 7 -6.00 40.91 -2.80
CA ARG A 7 -7.01 41.91 -2.50
C ARG A 7 -8.40 41.30 -2.33
N ARG A 8 -8.67 40.17 -2.99
CA ARG A 8 -9.93 39.46 -2.88
C ARG A 8 -9.66 37.97 -2.82
N ALA A 9 -10.26 37.30 -1.82
CA ALA A 9 -10.19 35.85 -1.60
C ALA A 9 -11.58 35.23 -1.76
N LEU A 10 -11.69 34.17 -2.56
CA LEU A 10 -12.86 33.31 -2.62
C LEU A 10 -12.62 32.08 -1.75
N ILE A 11 -13.47 31.88 -0.74
CA ILE A 11 -13.40 30.76 0.20
C ILE A 11 -14.67 29.93 0.10
N SER A 12 -14.54 28.66 -0.30
CA SER A 12 -15.66 27.72 -0.39
C SER A 12 -15.19 26.33 0.02
N VAL A 13 -15.38 25.96 1.28
CA VAL A 13 -14.83 24.73 1.86
C VAL A 13 -15.91 23.87 2.52
N TYR A 14 -15.73 22.56 2.46
CA TYR A 14 -16.56 21.60 3.19
C TYR A 14 -16.17 21.56 4.67
N HIS A 15 -14.86 21.42 4.98
CA HIS A 15 -14.32 21.43 6.33
C HIS A 15 -13.99 22.86 6.78
N LYS A 16 -14.36 23.22 8.00
CA LYS A 16 -14.21 24.60 8.51
C LYS A 16 -12.99 24.78 9.42
N GLU A 17 -12.37 23.70 9.89
CA GLU A 17 -11.22 23.70 10.79
C GLU A 17 -10.06 24.46 10.15
N GLY A 18 -9.52 25.46 10.87
CA GLY A 18 -8.41 26.31 10.43
C GLY A 18 -8.78 27.50 9.54
N ILE A 19 -10.04 27.58 9.05
CA ILE A 19 -10.52 28.72 8.26
C ILE A 19 -10.66 29.99 9.12
N ASP A 20 -10.96 29.86 10.40
CA ASP A 20 -11.05 30.97 11.34
C ASP A 20 -9.77 31.81 11.35
N ARG A 21 -8.60 31.19 11.50
CA ARG A 21 -7.30 31.88 11.50
C ARG A 21 -7.01 32.54 10.15
N ILE A 22 -7.25 31.81 9.05
CA ILE A 22 -7.06 32.35 7.70
C ILE A 22 -7.96 33.56 7.46
N ALA A 23 -9.24 33.49 7.79
CA ALA A 23 -10.18 34.57 7.63
C ALA A 23 -9.81 35.81 8.47
N GLN A 24 -9.34 35.61 9.71
CA GLN A 24 -8.84 36.69 10.57
C GLN A 24 -7.63 37.42 9.97
N ILE A 25 -6.65 36.68 9.42
CA ILE A 25 -5.47 37.26 8.77
C ILE A 25 -5.87 38.06 7.53
N LEU A 26 -6.73 37.51 6.69
CA LEU A 26 -7.22 38.17 5.49
C LEU A 26 -7.99 39.45 5.84
N HIS A 27 -8.87 39.40 6.85
CA HIS A 27 -9.61 40.56 7.32
C HIS A 27 -8.71 41.63 7.89
N ALA A 28 -7.71 41.27 8.71
CA ALA A 28 -6.72 42.20 9.25
C ALA A 28 -5.87 42.88 8.19
N ALA A 29 -5.68 42.23 7.05
CA ALA A 29 -4.98 42.75 5.87
C ALA A 29 -5.91 43.49 4.87
N GLU A 30 -7.15 43.77 5.26
CA GLU A 30 -8.17 44.45 4.44
C GLU A 30 -8.48 43.70 3.11
N VAL A 31 -8.31 42.37 3.08
CA VAL A 31 -8.67 41.55 1.93
C VAL A 31 -10.18 41.30 1.92
N GLU A 32 -10.86 41.59 0.82
CA GLU A 32 -12.25 41.24 0.62
C GLU A 32 -12.45 39.73 0.59
N ILE A 33 -13.27 39.20 1.49
CA ILE A 33 -13.61 37.79 1.51
C ILE A 33 -14.94 37.55 0.79
N VAL A 34 -14.92 36.72 -0.24
CA VAL A 34 -16.09 36.27 -0.98
C VAL A 34 -16.38 34.82 -0.62
N SER A 35 -17.63 34.48 -0.32
CA SER A 35 -17.98 33.11 0.04
C SER A 35 -19.45 32.78 -0.31
N THR A 36 -19.86 31.54 -0.05
CA THR A 36 -21.22 31.07 -0.28
C THR A 36 -21.63 30.01 0.73
N GLY A 37 -22.92 29.91 1.02
CA GLY A 37 -23.55 28.88 1.85
C GLY A 37 -22.93 28.77 3.24
N GLY A 38 -22.75 27.54 3.74
CA GLY A 38 -22.26 27.31 5.10
C GLY A 38 -20.84 27.82 5.39
N THR A 39 -20.01 28.10 4.37
CA THR A 39 -18.71 28.75 4.60
C THR A 39 -18.89 30.24 4.87
N GLN A 40 -19.80 30.92 4.18
CA GLN A 40 -20.14 32.28 4.43
C GLN A 40 -20.72 32.44 5.85
N GLU A 41 -21.71 31.63 6.22
CA GLU A 41 -22.33 31.65 7.57
C GLU A 41 -21.28 31.45 8.66
N TYR A 42 -20.30 30.54 8.44
CA TYR A 42 -19.24 30.32 9.39
C TYR A 42 -18.35 31.57 9.56
N ILE A 43 -17.88 32.17 8.43
CA ILE A 43 -17.04 33.40 8.49
C ILE A 43 -17.78 34.55 9.15
N GLU A 44 -19.04 34.76 8.82
CA GLU A 44 -19.88 35.80 9.45
C GLU A 44 -20.08 35.55 10.94
N SER A 45 -20.18 34.29 11.37
CA SER A 45 -20.26 33.94 12.80
C SER A 45 -19.02 34.33 13.61
N LEU A 46 -17.85 34.48 12.95
CA LEU A 46 -16.61 34.99 13.55
C LEU A 46 -16.60 36.54 13.67
N GLY A 47 -17.66 37.24 13.23
CA GLY A 47 -17.74 38.70 13.18
C GLY A 47 -16.95 39.31 12.01
N ILE A 48 -16.57 38.52 11.01
CA ILE A 48 -15.79 38.94 9.83
C ILE A 48 -16.76 39.21 8.68
N PRO A 49 -16.73 40.41 8.05
CA PRO A 49 -17.55 40.71 6.88
C PRO A 49 -17.24 39.77 5.70
N CYS A 50 -18.29 39.25 5.07
CA CYS A 50 -18.16 38.33 3.93
C CYS A 50 -19.11 38.74 2.80
N THR A 51 -18.60 38.90 1.59
CA THR A 51 -19.40 39.21 0.40
C THR A 51 -20.01 37.90 -0.16
N PRO A 52 -21.34 37.78 -0.21
CA PRO A 52 -21.97 36.62 -0.82
C PRO A 52 -21.63 36.48 -2.32
N VAL A 53 -21.34 35.28 -2.82
CA VAL A 53 -21.15 35.04 -4.25
C VAL A 53 -22.36 35.49 -5.07
N GLU A 54 -23.55 35.32 -4.52
CA GLU A 54 -24.82 35.70 -5.14
C GLU A 54 -24.92 37.22 -5.42
N SER A 55 -24.23 38.06 -4.63
CA SER A 55 -24.17 39.51 -4.89
C SER A 55 -23.28 39.84 -6.10
N LEU A 56 -22.28 39.02 -6.40
CA LEU A 56 -21.41 39.19 -7.57
C LEU A 56 -22.03 38.62 -8.84
N THR A 57 -22.78 37.54 -8.71
CA THR A 57 -23.38 36.84 -9.85
C THR A 57 -24.78 37.37 -10.21
N ALA A 58 -25.41 38.10 -9.30
CA ALA A 58 -26.82 38.51 -9.37
C ALA A 58 -27.78 37.30 -9.57
N LEU A 59 -27.35 36.09 -9.21
CA LEU A 59 -28.12 34.87 -9.36
C LEU A 59 -28.14 34.14 -7.99
N PRO A 60 -29.32 33.71 -7.50
CA PRO A 60 -29.37 32.91 -6.27
C PRO A 60 -28.78 31.52 -6.49
N SER A 61 -28.42 30.84 -5.41
CA SER A 61 -28.10 29.41 -5.44
C SER A 61 -29.32 28.61 -5.93
N ILE A 62 -29.16 27.79 -6.96
CA ILE A 62 -30.22 27.01 -7.59
C ILE A 62 -29.90 25.50 -7.57
N LEU A 63 -30.90 24.66 -7.92
CA LEU A 63 -30.78 23.22 -7.99
C LEU A 63 -30.24 22.58 -6.70
N GLY A 64 -30.78 23.01 -5.55
CA GLY A 64 -30.32 22.49 -4.25
C GLY A 64 -28.89 22.86 -3.88
N GLY A 65 -28.33 23.91 -4.53
CA GLY A 65 -26.94 24.34 -4.27
C GLY A 65 -25.91 23.77 -5.22
N ARG A 66 -26.30 22.95 -6.18
CA ARG A 66 -25.37 22.38 -7.19
C ARG A 66 -24.80 23.45 -8.14
N VAL A 67 -25.47 24.59 -8.29
CA VAL A 67 -25.02 25.73 -9.10
C VAL A 67 -25.01 26.98 -8.24
N LYS A 68 -23.82 27.44 -7.89
CA LYS A 68 -23.56 28.66 -7.09
C LYS A 68 -22.45 29.48 -7.72
N THR A 69 -21.25 28.87 -7.80
CA THR A 69 -20.01 29.51 -8.26
C THR A 69 -19.73 29.31 -9.75
N LEU A 70 -20.46 28.41 -10.44
CA LEU A 70 -20.32 28.16 -11.89
C LEU A 70 -20.93 29.30 -12.69
N HIS A 71 -20.27 30.46 -12.66
CA HIS A 71 -20.78 31.68 -13.30
C HIS A 71 -19.63 32.47 -13.96
N PRO A 72 -19.83 33.10 -15.13
CA PRO A 72 -18.80 33.88 -15.82
C PRO A 72 -18.15 34.96 -14.98
N MET A 73 -18.88 35.62 -14.06
CA MET A 73 -18.32 36.62 -13.16
C MET A 73 -17.24 36.03 -12.25
N ILE A 74 -17.45 34.84 -11.70
CA ILE A 74 -16.49 34.17 -10.80
C ILE A 74 -15.31 33.64 -11.61
N PHE A 75 -15.58 32.86 -12.66
CA PHE A 75 -14.52 32.27 -13.50
C PHE A 75 -13.73 33.34 -14.27
N GLY A 76 -14.39 34.41 -14.73
CA GLY A 76 -13.71 35.55 -15.36
C GLY A 76 -12.77 36.26 -14.38
N GLY A 77 -13.20 36.44 -13.11
CA GLY A 77 -12.38 37.02 -12.05
C GLY A 77 -11.13 36.19 -11.71
N ILE A 78 -11.26 34.85 -11.80
CA ILE A 78 -10.13 33.91 -11.58
C ILE A 78 -9.22 33.82 -12.80
N LEU A 79 -9.77 33.69 -14.02
CA LEU A 79 -9.04 33.36 -15.24
C LEU A 79 -8.43 34.56 -15.96
N ALA A 80 -8.83 35.80 -15.63
CA ALA A 80 -8.30 37.00 -16.26
C ALA A 80 -6.79 37.13 -16.03
N ARG A 81 -6.03 37.27 -17.12
CA ARG A 81 -4.58 37.50 -17.08
C ARG A 81 -4.30 38.98 -16.82
N ARG A 82 -3.59 39.27 -15.70
CA ARG A 82 -3.39 40.65 -15.21
C ARG A 82 -2.42 41.48 -16.08
N ASP A 83 -1.61 40.82 -16.90
CA ASP A 83 -0.63 41.45 -17.80
C ASP A 83 -1.02 41.35 -19.29
N ASN A 84 -2.33 41.17 -19.58
CA ASN A 84 -2.88 41.05 -20.93
C ASN A 84 -3.89 42.18 -21.20
N ALA A 85 -3.55 43.09 -22.11
CA ALA A 85 -4.36 44.29 -22.39
C ALA A 85 -5.79 43.95 -22.86
N HIS A 86 -5.99 42.86 -23.61
CA HIS A 86 -7.32 42.44 -24.05
C HIS A 86 -8.17 41.92 -22.88
N ASP A 87 -7.56 41.17 -21.97
CA ASP A 87 -8.25 40.72 -20.75
C ASP A 87 -8.60 41.91 -19.86
N GLU A 88 -7.70 42.91 -19.71
CA GLU A 88 -7.95 44.13 -18.96
C GLU A 88 -9.13 44.95 -19.52
N GLU A 89 -9.24 45.07 -20.85
CA GLU A 89 -10.38 45.70 -21.50
C GLU A 89 -11.69 44.97 -21.16
N GLN A 90 -11.70 43.63 -21.21
CA GLN A 90 -12.89 42.83 -20.90
C GLN A 90 -13.23 42.87 -19.39
N VAL A 91 -12.23 42.83 -18.52
CA VAL A 91 -12.42 43.02 -17.07
C VAL A 91 -13.12 44.33 -16.78
N ALA A 92 -12.70 45.42 -17.42
CA ALA A 92 -13.31 46.73 -17.27
C ALA A 92 -14.73 46.78 -17.92
N GLN A 93 -14.88 46.23 -19.12
CA GLN A 93 -16.15 46.23 -19.88
C GLN A 93 -17.26 45.47 -19.11
N TYR A 94 -16.94 44.31 -18.54
CA TYR A 94 -17.89 43.44 -17.87
C TYR A 94 -17.87 43.57 -16.34
N ALA A 95 -17.06 44.50 -15.80
CA ALA A 95 -16.88 44.74 -14.36
C ALA A 95 -16.56 43.41 -13.61
N LEU A 96 -15.66 42.58 -14.16
CA LEU A 96 -15.32 41.29 -13.56
C LEU A 96 -14.60 41.47 -12.20
N PRO A 97 -15.09 40.84 -11.12
CA PRO A 97 -14.46 40.93 -9.80
C PRO A 97 -13.18 40.08 -9.77
N LEU A 98 -12.01 40.71 -9.92
CA LEU A 98 -10.73 39.98 -9.89
C LEU A 98 -10.55 39.27 -8.54
N ILE A 99 -10.21 37.96 -8.60
CA ILE A 99 -9.98 37.09 -7.44
C ILE A 99 -8.50 36.71 -7.44
N ASP A 100 -7.81 36.93 -6.32
CA ASP A 100 -6.36 36.74 -6.19
C ASP A 100 -5.99 35.48 -5.39
N LEU A 101 -6.91 35.04 -4.51
CA LEU A 101 -6.79 33.83 -3.72
C LEU A 101 -8.08 33.01 -3.82
N VAL A 102 -7.93 31.71 -4.05
CA VAL A 102 -9.03 30.73 -4.01
C VAL A 102 -8.69 29.69 -2.96
N ILE A 103 -9.60 29.46 -2.02
CA ILE A 103 -9.50 28.40 -0.99
C ILE A 103 -10.71 27.50 -1.15
N VAL A 104 -10.46 26.26 -1.57
CA VAL A 104 -11.51 25.27 -1.83
C VAL A 104 -11.00 23.90 -1.38
N ASP A 105 -11.77 23.19 -0.59
CA ASP A 105 -11.63 21.75 -0.43
C ASP A 105 -12.81 21.04 -1.08
N LEU A 106 -12.56 19.79 -1.52
CA LEU A 106 -13.56 18.97 -2.19
C LEU A 106 -14.42 18.21 -1.17
N TYR A 107 -15.59 17.80 -1.58
CA TYR A 107 -16.41 16.87 -0.81
C TYR A 107 -15.67 15.56 -0.56
N PRO A 108 -15.85 14.92 0.62
CA PRO A 108 -15.12 13.71 1.02
C PRO A 108 -15.65 12.45 0.30
N PHE A 109 -15.41 12.34 -1.02
CA PHE A 109 -15.91 11.24 -1.84
C PHE A 109 -15.35 9.89 -1.40
N ALA A 110 -14.03 9.76 -1.27
CA ALA A 110 -13.38 8.52 -0.91
C ALA A 110 -13.79 8.03 0.50
N GLU A 111 -13.89 8.95 1.48
CA GLU A 111 -14.34 8.62 2.83
C GLU A 111 -15.81 8.18 2.85
N THR A 112 -16.64 8.79 1.99
CA THR A 112 -18.06 8.41 1.88
C THR A 112 -18.20 7.01 1.27
N VAL A 113 -17.43 6.68 0.25
CA VAL A 113 -17.35 5.31 -0.31
C VAL A 113 -16.89 4.32 0.77
N ALA A 114 -15.81 4.64 1.48
CA ALA A 114 -15.25 3.75 2.53
C ALA A 114 -16.21 3.54 3.71
N SER A 115 -17.11 4.48 3.98
CA SER A 115 -18.13 4.33 5.04
C SER A 115 -19.26 3.34 4.70
N GLY A 116 -19.34 2.85 3.45
CA GLY A 116 -20.43 1.99 3.00
C GLY A 116 -21.76 2.72 2.83
N ALA A 117 -21.73 4.03 2.57
CA ALA A 117 -22.92 4.84 2.30
C ALA A 117 -23.68 4.36 1.06
N SER A 118 -24.95 4.77 0.91
CA SER A 118 -25.75 4.45 -0.27
C SER A 118 -25.17 5.07 -1.55
N GLU A 119 -25.45 4.47 -2.71
CA GLU A 119 -25.02 5.00 -4.01
C GLU A 119 -25.46 6.46 -4.20
N GLU A 120 -26.69 6.80 -3.79
CA GLU A 120 -27.23 8.15 -3.89
C GLU A 120 -26.38 9.15 -3.05
N GLU A 121 -26.04 8.79 -1.82
CA GLU A 121 -25.18 9.61 -0.96
C GLU A 121 -23.76 9.77 -1.50
N ILE A 122 -23.20 8.73 -2.10
CA ILE A 122 -21.88 8.75 -2.74
C ILE A 122 -21.88 9.67 -3.94
N ILE A 123 -22.87 9.55 -4.82
CA ILE A 123 -22.99 10.40 -6.03
C ILE A 123 -23.16 11.87 -5.67
N GLU A 124 -23.89 12.21 -4.59
CA GLU A 124 -24.01 13.59 -4.11
C GLU A 124 -22.68 14.18 -3.59
N LYS A 125 -21.65 13.36 -3.35
CA LYS A 125 -20.29 13.82 -3.01
C LYS A 125 -19.39 14.05 -4.22
N ILE A 126 -19.86 13.88 -5.44
CA ILE A 126 -19.11 14.28 -6.64
C ILE A 126 -19.17 15.80 -6.77
N ASP A 127 -18.06 16.45 -6.46
CA ASP A 127 -17.94 17.90 -6.48
C ASP A 127 -17.77 18.42 -7.93
N ILE A 128 -18.68 19.26 -8.38
CA ILE A 128 -18.61 19.89 -9.71
C ILE A 128 -18.04 21.30 -9.62
N GLY A 129 -18.53 22.09 -8.66
CA GLY A 129 -18.18 23.49 -8.51
C GLY A 129 -16.79 23.70 -7.95
N GLY A 130 -16.46 23.00 -6.87
CA GLY A 130 -15.17 23.11 -6.19
C GLY A 130 -14.01 22.69 -7.07
N ILE A 131 -14.10 21.51 -7.72
CA ILE A 131 -13.07 21.03 -8.64
C ILE A 131 -12.84 21.99 -9.81
N SER A 132 -13.91 22.60 -10.32
CA SER A 132 -13.84 23.57 -11.41
C SER A 132 -13.10 24.84 -10.98
N LEU A 133 -13.36 25.36 -9.77
CA LEU A 133 -12.66 26.51 -9.19
C LEU A 133 -11.18 26.22 -8.98
N ILE A 134 -10.84 25.04 -8.42
CA ILE A 134 -9.46 24.60 -8.20
C ILE A 134 -8.70 24.60 -9.53
N ARG A 135 -9.24 23.99 -10.56
CA ARG A 135 -8.61 23.91 -11.88
C ARG A 135 -8.46 25.27 -12.56
N ALA A 136 -9.45 26.15 -12.43
CA ALA A 136 -9.39 27.51 -12.98
C ALA A 136 -8.27 28.33 -12.33
N ALA A 137 -8.21 28.34 -11.01
CA ALA A 137 -7.19 29.06 -10.24
C ALA A 137 -5.78 28.49 -10.49
N ALA A 138 -5.64 27.15 -10.49
CA ALA A 138 -4.37 26.50 -10.81
C ALA A 138 -3.88 26.80 -12.22
N LYS A 139 -4.78 26.88 -13.22
CA LYS A 139 -4.44 27.28 -14.60
C LYS A 139 -3.88 28.69 -14.63
N ASN A 140 -4.45 29.63 -13.86
CA ASN A 140 -4.01 31.02 -13.80
C ASN A 140 -3.04 31.31 -12.64
N TYR A 141 -2.17 30.37 -12.28
CA TYR A 141 -1.21 30.52 -11.18
C TYR A 141 -0.24 31.72 -11.34
N HIS A 142 -0.11 32.27 -12.53
CA HIS A 142 0.63 33.51 -12.74
C HIS A 142 0.06 34.68 -11.91
N ASP A 143 -1.24 34.68 -11.70
CA ASP A 143 -1.96 35.79 -11.07
C ASP A 143 -2.73 35.38 -9.81
N VAL A 144 -3.08 34.11 -9.64
CA VAL A 144 -3.96 33.59 -8.59
C VAL A 144 -3.24 32.54 -7.75
N LEU A 145 -3.38 32.64 -6.42
CA LEU A 145 -2.99 31.59 -5.49
C LEU A 145 -4.19 30.65 -5.27
N ILE A 146 -3.95 29.35 -5.28
CA ILE A 146 -4.97 28.31 -4.99
C ILE A 146 -4.55 27.45 -3.80
N CYS A 147 -5.36 27.40 -2.76
CA CYS A 147 -5.26 26.43 -1.68
C CYS A 147 -6.39 25.41 -1.83
N SER A 148 -6.06 24.17 -2.17
CA SER A 148 -7.00 23.15 -2.64
C SER A 148 -7.24 22.03 -1.62
N HIS A 149 -6.59 22.08 -0.47
CA HIS A 149 -6.72 21.08 0.58
C HIS A 149 -6.30 21.62 1.93
N ARG A 150 -6.93 21.14 3.01
CA ARG A 150 -6.68 21.60 4.40
C ARG A 150 -5.26 21.36 4.90
N ASP A 151 -4.53 20.35 4.37
CA ASP A 151 -3.14 20.11 4.72
C ASP A 151 -2.17 21.25 4.28
N GLN A 152 -2.65 22.18 3.47
CA GLN A 152 -1.92 23.36 3.03
C GLN A 152 -2.17 24.60 3.92
N TYR A 153 -3.08 24.53 4.90
CA TYR A 153 -3.51 25.72 5.67
C TYR A 153 -2.37 26.30 6.50
N ASP A 154 -1.58 25.48 7.18
CA ASP A 154 -0.44 25.98 7.96
C ASP A 154 0.57 26.73 7.08
N GLY A 155 0.92 26.13 5.94
CA GLY A 155 1.81 26.78 4.97
C GLY A 155 1.21 28.04 4.34
N LEU A 156 -0.11 28.11 4.15
CA LEU A 156 -0.82 29.30 3.69
C LEU A 156 -0.80 30.39 4.75
N ILE A 157 -1.07 30.05 6.01
CA ILE A 157 -1.03 30.98 7.14
C ILE A 157 0.35 31.63 7.25
N ASP A 158 1.41 30.80 7.26
CA ASP A 158 2.79 31.29 7.30
C ASP A 158 3.11 32.24 6.14
N LEU A 159 2.62 31.93 4.93
CA LEU A 159 2.81 32.76 3.75
C LEU A 159 2.06 34.10 3.89
N LEU A 160 0.80 34.10 4.31
CA LEU A 160 -0.03 35.27 4.45
C LEU A 160 0.52 36.22 5.53
N GLU A 161 0.98 35.70 6.68
CA GLU A 161 1.56 36.48 7.77
C GLU A 161 2.93 37.09 7.41
N ARG A 162 3.82 36.29 6.79
CA ARG A 162 5.19 36.67 6.47
C ARG A 162 5.25 37.85 5.52
N ASP A 163 4.43 37.88 4.48
CA ASP A 163 4.55 38.79 3.35
C ASP A 163 3.33 39.70 3.18
N ALA A 164 2.58 39.98 4.28
CA ALA A 164 1.41 40.84 4.28
C ALA A 164 0.44 40.54 3.12
N CYS A 165 0.04 39.29 2.98
CA CYS A 165 -0.81 38.77 1.90
C CYS A 165 -0.25 39.01 0.48
N THR A 166 1.08 38.99 0.31
CA THR A 166 1.74 39.07 -0.99
C THR A 166 2.38 37.74 -1.34
N THR A 167 2.24 37.32 -2.59
CA THR A 167 2.73 36.01 -3.07
C THR A 167 3.71 36.15 -4.21
N THR A 168 4.66 35.23 -4.29
CA THR A 168 5.62 35.14 -5.41
C THR A 168 5.15 34.11 -6.45
N LEU A 169 5.65 34.20 -7.68
CA LEU A 169 5.32 33.26 -8.73
C LEU A 169 5.73 31.79 -8.39
N PRO A 170 6.90 31.51 -7.79
CA PRO A 170 7.25 30.14 -7.36
C PRO A 170 6.27 29.56 -6.34
N GLU A 171 5.82 30.35 -5.38
CA GLU A 171 4.82 29.92 -4.39
C GLU A 171 3.48 29.58 -5.06
N ARG A 172 2.93 30.47 -5.88
CA ARG A 172 1.71 30.20 -6.63
C ARG A 172 1.82 28.96 -7.51
N ARG A 173 2.99 28.74 -8.15
CA ARG A 173 3.25 27.52 -8.94
C ARG A 173 3.26 26.24 -8.09
N SER A 174 3.83 26.31 -6.88
CA SER A 174 3.86 25.18 -5.95
C SER A 174 2.44 24.78 -5.52
N TYR A 175 1.60 25.77 -5.17
CA TYR A 175 0.21 25.53 -4.84
C TYR A 175 -0.61 25.02 -6.04
N ALA A 176 -0.36 25.52 -7.25
CA ALA A 176 -0.99 25.02 -8.47
C ALA A 176 -0.62 23.56 -8.79
N LEU A 177 0.62 23.15 -8.55
CA LEU A 177 1.05 21.76 -8.65
C LEU A 177 0.21 20.88 -7.71
N ARG A 178 0.08 21.31 -6.45
CA ARG A 178 -0.72 20.58 -5.45
C ARG A 178 -2.19 20.52 -5.82
N ALA A 179 -2.74 21.60 -6.39
CA ALA A 179 -4.12 21.66 -6.85
C ALA A 179 -4.41 20.63 -7.97
N PHE A 180 -3.51 20.47 -8.93
CA PHE A 180 -3.66 19.45 -9.97
C PHE A 180 -3.48 18.03 -9.42
N GLU A 181 -2.64 17.81 -8.42
CA GLU A 181 -2.55 16.54 -7.72
C GLU A 181 -3.87 16.20 -7.04
N VAL A 182 -4.47 17.15 -6.28
CA VAL A 182 -5.76 16.96 -5.61
C VAL A 182 -6.85 16.59 -6.62
N THR A 183 -6.97 17.32 -7.72
CA THR A 183 -8.02 17.03 -8.71
C THR A 183 -7.78 15.72 -9.45
N ALA A 184 -6.54 15.35 -9.76
CA ALA A 184 -6.21 14.08 -10.43
C ALA A 184 -6.53 12.88 -9.53
N THR A 185 -6.22 12.97 -8.24
CA THR A 185 -6.57 11.92 -7.26
C THR A 185 -8.08 11.78 -7.13
N TYR A 186 -8.78 12.90 -6.99
CA TYR A 186 -10.24 12.93 -6.85
C TYR A 186 -10.96 12.29 -8.04
N ASP A 187 -10.56 12.64 -9.26
CA ASP A 187 -11.13 12.04 -10.49
C ASP A 187 -10.75 10.54 -10.60
N SER A 188 -9.56 10.14 -10.13
CA SER A 188 -9.16 8.74 -10.09
C SER A 188 -10.01 7.93 -9.12
N ASP A 189 -10.31 8.47 -7.94
CA ASP A 189 -11.16 7.81 -6.94
C ASP A 189 -12.59 7.63 -7.46
N ILE A 190 -13.15 8.64 -8.14
CA ILE A 190 -14.46 8.56 -8.80
C ILE A 190 -14.44 7.51 -9.92
N PHE A 191 -13.42 7.54 -10.79
CA PHE A 191 -13.29 6.55 -11.86
C PHE A 191 -13.25 5.13 -11.30
N ASN A 192 -12.39 4.88 -10.30
CA ASN A 192 -12.23 3.55 -9.71
C ASN A 192 -13.54 3.04 -9.06
N TYR A 193 -14.33 3.94 -8.47
CA TYR A 193 -15.65 3.59 -7.94
C TYR A 193 -16.61 3.12 -9.05
N PHE A 194 -16.67 3.85 -10.18
CA PHE A 194 -17.53 3.46 -11.31
C PHE A 194 -17.01 2.25 -12.09
N ASP A 195 -15.69 2.08 -12.18
CA ASP A 195 -15.07 0.93 -12.86
C ASP A 195 -15.33 -0.39 -12.10
N ALA A 196 -15.55 -0.31 -10.78
CA ALA A 196 -15.95 -1.43 -9.91
C ALA A 196 -15.09 -2.70 -10.10
N GLY A 197 -13.80 -2.55 -10.40
CA GLY A 197 -12.86 -3.65 -10.64
C GLY A 197 -12.94 -4.26 -12.04
N ALA A 198 -13.61 -3.62 -12.99
CA ALA A 198 -13.64 -4.07 -14.39
C ALA A 198 -12.31 -3.86 -15.14
N HIS A 199 -11.38 -3.10 -14.55
CA HIS A 199 -10.04 -2.81 -15.10
C HIS A 199 -10.07 -2.22 -16.53
N THR A 200 -11.05 -1.34 -16.81
CA THR A 200 -11.17 -0.69 -18.13
C THR A 200 -10.08 0.34 -18.39
N ALA A 201 -9.50 0.91 -17.32
CA ALA A 201 -8.30 1.74 -17.35
C ALA A 201 -7.55 1.61 -16.02
N LEU A 202 -6.25 1.91 -16.02
CA LEU A 202 -5.42 1.89 -14.81
C LEU A 202 -5.22 3.32 -14.31
N HIS A 203 -5.76 3.63 -13.13
CA HIS A 203 -5.56 4.87 -12.41
C HIS A 203 -4.96 4.58 -11.02
N LEU A 204 -3.69 4.89 -10.85
CA LEU A 204 -2.99 4.80 -9.57
C LEU A 204 -2.66 6.21 -9.09
N SER A 205 -3.08 6.56 -7.90
CA SER A 205 -2.72 7.82 -7.27
C SER A 205 -1.98 7.57 -5.97
N GLY A 206 -0.87 8.29 -5.77
CA GLY A 206 -0.12 8.26 -4.53
C GLY A 206 0.37 9.66 -4.19
N ARG A 207 0.23 10.05 -2.93
CA ARG A 207 0.64 11.37 -2.42
C ARG A 207 1.74 11.26 -1.40
N ASN A 208 2.42 12.38 -1.14
CA ASN A 208 3.39 12.52 -0.05
C ASN A 208 4.41 11.38 -0.02
N PRO A 209 5.20 11.19 -1.10
CA PRO A 209 6.14 10.09 -1.17
C PRO A 209 7.15 10.15 -0.02
N ARG A 210 7.36 9.03 0.64
CA ARG A 210 8.53 8.85 1.48
C ARG A 210 9.73 8.61 0.57
N VAL A 211 10.67 9.54 0.56
CA VAL A 211 11.92 9.39 -0.21
C VAL A 211 12.77 8.33 0.49
N LEU A 212 13.10 7.28 -0.24
CA LEU A 212 13.96 6.21 0.25
C LEU A 212 15.42 6.55 -0.04
N ARG A 213 16.32 5.92 0.69
CA ARG A 213 17.76 6.16 0.52
C ARG A 213 18.24 5.92 -0.92
N TYR A 214 17.69 4.89 -1.58
CA TYR A 214 17.87 4.52 -2.99
C TYR A 214 16.81 3.46 -3.34
N GLY A 215 16.71 3.06 -4.61
CA GLY A 215 15.86 1.95 -5.06
C GLY A 215 16.46 0.59 -4.67
N GLU A 216 16.36 -0.42 -5.53
CA GLU A 216 17.04 -1.70 -5.28
C GLU A 216 18.56 -1.54 -5.19
N ASN A 217 19.12 -0.63 -5.98
CA ASN A 217 20.55 -0.38 -6.06
C ASN A 217 20.88 1.11 -5.77
N PRO A 218 22.12 1.39 -5.27
CA PRO A 218 22.51 2.74 -4.84
C PRO A 218 22.42 3.84 -5.90
N HIS A 219 22.46 3.50 -7.19
CA HIS A 219 22.35 4.46 -8.30
C HIS A 219 20.90 4.74 -8.71
N GLN A 220 19.93 4.06 -8.14
CA GLN A 220 18.50 4.22 -8.43
C GLN A 220 17.84 5.08 -7.36
N MET A 221 16.99 6.00 -7.76
CA MET A 221 16.11 6.72 -6.82
C MET A 221 14.95 5.80 -6.41
N GLY A 222 14.60 5.83 -5.12
CA GLY A 222 13.49 5.07 -4.56
C GLY A 222 12.47 5.97 -3.87
N PHE A 223 11.20 5.66 -4.05
CA PHE A 223 10.08 6.36 -3.42
C PHE A 223 9.05 5.33 -2.97
N PHE A 224 8.44 5.58 -1.82
CA PHE A 224 7.30 4.82 -1.34
C PHE A 224 6.09 5.75 -1.26
N PHE A 225 5.00 5.37 -1.90
CA PHE A 225 3.71 6.06 -1.86
C PHE A 225 2.73 5.18 -1.08
N GLY A 226 2.39 5.57 0.10
CA GLY A 226 1.47 4.85 0.98
C GLY A 226 1.58 5.33 2.42
N ASP A 227 0.68 4.86 3.27
CA ASP A 227 0.65 5.16 4.71
C ASP A 227 1.24 4.00 5.51
N LEU A 228 2.59 3.96 5.61
CA LEU A 228 3.28 2.94 6.36
C LEU A 228 2.97 3.02 7.87
N ASP A 229 2.74 4.24 8.36
CA ASP A 229 2.51 4.51 9.78
C ASP A 229 1.11 4.05 10.24
N HIS A 230 0.19 3.79 9.29
CA HIS A 230 -1.08 3.11 9.58
C HIS A 230 -0.86 1.65 10.00
N TYR A 231 0.07 0.96 9.36
CA TYR A 231 0.31 -0.48 9.57
C TYR A 231 1.36 -0.78 10.60
N PHE A 232 2.35 0.11 10.79
CA PHE A 232 3.51 -0.15 11.64
C PHE A 232 3.90 1.05 12.48
N ASP A 233 4.32 0.78 13.73
CA ASP A 233 5.10 1.71 14.51
C ASP A 233 6.57 1.28 14.50
N LYS A 234 7.46 2.17 14.05
CA LYS A 234 8.90 1.93 14.11
C LYS A 234 9.40 2.25 15.51
N LEU A 235 9.65 1.20 16.31
CA LEU A 235 10.12 1.35 17.69
C LEU A 235 11.58 1.75 17.75
N GLN A 236 12.38 1.30 16.76
CA GLN A 236 13.83 1.52 16.72
C GLN A 236 14.38 1.31 15.31
N GLY A 237 15.58 1.81 15.07
CA GLY A 237 16.43 1.48 13.92
C GLY A 237 16.55 2.56 12.87
N LYS A 238 17.31 2.23 11.82
CA LYS A 238 17.48 3.08 10.63
C LYS A 238 16.18 3.19 9.84
N GLU A 239 16.14 4.12 8.87
CA GLU A 239 15.02 4.19 7.92
C GLU A 239 14.97 2.94 7.04
N LEU A 240 13.71 2.53 6.72
CA LEU A 240 13.47 1.41 5.82
C LEU A 240 13.97 1.73 4.42
N SER A 241 14.66 0.77 3.81
CA SER A 241 15.09 0.85 2.41
C SER A 241 14.02 0.27 1.50
N TYR A 242 14.19 0.50 0.19
CA TYR A 242 13.34 -0.11 -0.85
C TYR A 242 13.28 -1.65 -0.70
N ASN A 243 14.44 -2.29 -0.54
CA ASN A 243 14.52 -3.74 -0.36
C ASN A 243 13.88 -4.20 0.95
N ASN A 244 14.03 -3.42 2.06
CA ASN A 244 13.36 -3.76 3.30
C ASN A 244 11.83 -3.74 3.15
N LEU A 245 11.27 -2.79 2.39
CA LEU A 245 9.82 -2.71 2.15
C LEU A 245 9.31 -3.89 1.32
N GLN A 246 10.06 -4.34 0.30
CA GLN A 246 9.71 -5.55 -0.46
C GLN A 246 9.74 -6.82 0.40
N ASP A 247 10.80 -6.96 1.20
CA ASP A 247 10.94 -8.11 2.10
C ASP A 247 9.89 -8.09 3.23
N LEU A 248 9.56 -6.90 3.77
CA LEU A 248 8.52 -6.69 4.77
C LEU A 248 7.15 -7.11 4.23
N ASP A 249 6.80 -6.66 3.03
CA ASP A 249 5.54 -7.01 2.37
C ASP A 249 5.40 -8.54 2.24
N ALA A 250 6.43 -9.21 1.74
CA ALA A 250 6.43 -10.67 1.61
C ALA A 250 6.34 -11.38 2.98
N ALA A 251 7.04 -10.87 3.99
CA ALA A 251 7.07 -11.46 5.33
C ALA A 251 5.72 -11.37 6.04
N VAL A 252 5.08 -10.19 5.97
CA VAL A 252 3.80 -9.97 6.64
C VAL A 252 2.67 -10.75 5.96
N HIS A 253 2.62 -10.78 4.63
CA HIS A 253 1.62 -11.61 3.94
C HIS A 253 1.82 -13.11 4.24
N LEU A 254 3.07 -13.60 4.26
CA LEU A 254 3.33 -15.00 4.61
C LEU A 254 2.86 -15.33 6.04
N ILE A 255 3.22 -14.49 7.02
CA ILE A 255 2.90 -14.80 8.42
C ILE A 255 1.39 -14.72 8.71
N GLN A 256 0.64 -13.94 7.94
CA GLN A 256 -0.83 -13.84 8.03
C GLN A 256 -1.56 -15.13 7.64
N GLU A 257 -0.91 -16.06 6.93
CA GLU A 257 -1.47 -17.38 6.59
C GLU A 257 -1.60 -18.31 7.81
N PHE A 258 -0.98 -17.97 8.96
CA PHE A 258 -0.86 -18.89 10.10
C PHE A 258 -1.57 -18.38 11.35
N GLU A 259 -2.44 -19.25 11.90
CA GLU A 259 -3.15 -18.97 13.16
C GLU A 259 -2.35 -19.39 14.39
N ALA A 260 -1.63 -20.53 14.33
CA ALA A 260 -0.80 -21.01 15.43
C ALA A 260 0.38 -20.06 15.67
N PRO A 261 1.02 -20.08 16.88
CA PRO A 261 2.24 -19.30 17.09
C PRO A 261 3.33 -19.70 16.10
N THR A 262 3.68 -18.79 15.19
CA THR A 262 4.54 -19.03 14.04
C THR A 262 5.62 -17.96 13.96
N PHE A 263 6.84 -18.40 13.66
CA PHE A 263 7.98 -17.55 13.36
C PHE A 263 8.50 -17.82 11.96
N ALA A 264 8.72 -16.76 11.17
CA ALA A 264 9.27 -16.89 9.83
C ALA A 264 10.51 -16.02 9.63
N ILE A 265 11.41 -16.51 8.80
CA ILE A 265 12.66 -15.88 8.40
C ILE A 265 12.67 -15.79 6.89
N LEU A 266 12.78 -14.56 6.36
CA LEU A 266 12.81 -14.31 4.92
C LEU A 266 14.10 -13.60 4.53
N LYS A 267 14.53 -13.85 3.30
CA LYS A 267 15.62 -13.11 2.66
C LYS A 267 15.34 -12.96 1.18
N HIS A 268 15.42 -11.72 0.68
CA HIS A 268 15.14 -11.41 -0.72
C HIS A 268 13.74 -11.91 -1.15
N THR A 269 12.73 -11.59 -0.31
CA THR A 269 11.32 -11.98 -0.47
C THR A 269 11.02 -13.48 -0.41
N ASN A 270 11.99 -14.33 -0.10
CA ASN A 270 11.79 -15.77 -0.05
C ASN A 270 11.95 -16.30 1.38
N PRO A 271 11.08 -17.23 1.83
CA PRO A 271 11.23 -17.88 3.12
C PRO A 271 12.44 -18.82 3.12
N CYS A 272 13.31 -18.67 4.12
CA CYS A 272 14.44 -19.57 4.36
C CYS A 272 14.26 -20.38 5.65
N GLY A 273 13.36 -19.98 6.54
CA GLY A 273 12.98 -20.72 7.73
C GLY A 273 11.56 -20.31 8.16
N ILE A 274 10.74 -21.27 8.54
CA ILE A 274 9.43 -21.03 9.14
C ILE A 274 9.01 -22.26 9.96
N ALA A 275 8.46 -22.01 11.13
CA ALA A 275 7.89 -23.08 11.96
C ALA A 275 6.77 -22.56 12.83
N SER A 276 5.82 -23.45 13.12
CA SER A 276 4.75 -23.27 14.12
C SER A 276 4.99 -24.20 15.31
N ARG A 277 4.90 -23.67 16.52
CA ARG A 277 5.10 -24.42 17.78
C ARG A 277 4.11 -23.92 18.84
N GLU A 278 4.18 -24.48 20.05
CA GLU A 278 3.35 -24.01 21.17
C GLU A 278 3.78 -22.62 21.64
N THR A 279 5.08 -22.32 21.63
CA THR A 279 5.65 -21.03 22.01
C THR A 279 6.37 -20.38 20.83
N ILE A 280 6.51 -19.04 20.91
CA ILE A 280 7.21 -18.30 19.85
C ILE A 280 8.73 -18.52 19.91
N SER A 281 9.27 -18.80 21.08
CA SER A 281 10.66 -19.17 21.28
C SER A 281 11.02 -20.50 20.60
N GLU A 282 10.18 -21.53 20.77
CA GLU A 282 10.34 -22.81 20.09
C GLU A 282 10.15 -22.67 18.57
N ALA A 283 9.16 -21.85 18.14
CA ALA A 283 8.93 -21.57 16.72
C ALA A 283 10.16 -20.88 16.08
N TRP A 284 10.74 -19.92 16.77
CA TRP A 284 11.99 -19.27 16.35
C TRP A 284 13.12 -20.30 16.17
N GLN A 285 13.37 -21.12 17.18
CA GLN A 285 14.45 -22.10 17.14
C GLN A 285 14.27 -23.06 15.95
N ALA A 286 13.10 -23.63 15.78
CA ALA A 286 12.81 -24.53 14.67
C ALA A 286 12.91 -23.82 13.30
N ALA A 287 12.43 -22.58 13.17
CA ALA A 287 12.59 -21.80 11.95
C ALA A 287 14.06 -21.52 11.62
N TYR A 288 14.88 -21.21 12.64
CA TYR A 288 16.31 -20.93 12.47
C TYR A 288 17.10 -22.18 12.04
N GLU A 289 16.75 -23.36 12.53
CA GLU A 289 17.40 -24.64 12.21
C GLU A 289 17.29 -24.98 10.71
N ALA A 290 16.22 -24.53 10.02
CA ALA A 290 16.02 -24.80 8.58
C ALA A 290 17.15 -24.24 7.70
N ASP A 291 17.73 -23.12 8.13
CA ASP A 291 18.85 -22.46 7.45
C ASP A 291 19.56 -21.51 8.42
N THR A 292 20.69 -21.92 8.95
CA THR A 292 21.44 -21.12 9.93
C THR A 292 22.35 -20.06 9.30
N GLU A 293 22.48 -20.04 7.97
CA GLU A 293 23.34 -19.12 7.22
C GLU A 293 22.57 -17.92 6.66
N SER A 294 21.41 -18.18 6.05
CA SER A 294 20.62 -17.14 5.36
C SER A 294 20.00 -16.07 6.28
N PRO A 295 19.66 -16.31 7.55
CA PRO A 295 19.10 -15.32 8.46
C PRO A 295 19.98 -14.09 8.67
N PHE A 296 21.29 -14.19 8.41
CA PHE A 296 22.19 -13.04 8.49
C PHE A 296 21.77 -11.93 7.51
N GLY A 297 21.31 -10.81 8.08
CA GLY A 297 20.79 -9.67 7.31
C GLY A 297 19.40 -9.89 6.70
N GLY A 298 18.66 -10.89 7.17
CA GLY A 298 17.28 -11.18 6.76
C GLY A 298 16.23 -10.37 7.52
N ILE A 299 14.97 -10.64 7.17
CA ILE A 299 13.77 -10.16 7.84
C ILE A 299 13.20 -11.28 8.70
N LEU A 300 12.89 -10.93 9.92
CA LEU A 300 12.28 -11.81 10.93
C LEU A 300 10.84 -11.35 11.15
N VAL A 301 9.89 -12.27 11.21
CA VAL A 301 8.50 -11.96 11.49
C VAL A 301 7.86 -13.02 12.38
N ALA A 302 7.05 -12.57 13.33
CA ALA A 302 6.28 -13.42 14.22
C ALA A 302 4.82 -12.96 14.25
N ASN A 303 3.88 -13.89 14.45
CA ASN A 303 2.46 -13.57 14.64
C ASN A 303 2.05 -13.50 16.12
N ARG A 304 2.99 -13.51 17.04
CA ARG A 304 2.80 -13.37 18.50
C ARG A 304 3.80 -12.38 19.08
N THR A 305 3.55 -11.95 20.31
CA THR A 305 4.45 -11.12 21.10
C THR A 305 5.85 -11.73 21.17
N ILE A 306 6.88 -10.92 20.92
CA ILE A 306 8.26 -11.32 21.18
C ILE A 306 8.53 -11.19 22.67
N ASP A 307 8.71 -12.33 23.33
CA ASP A 307 9.04 -12.42 24.73
C ASP A 307 10.56 -12.29 24.99
N ARG A 308 10.94 -12.25 26.26
CA ARG A 308 12.33 -12.17 26.68
C ARG A 308 13.17 -13.33 26.13
N GLU A 309 12.67 -14.57 26.24
CA GLU A 309 13.41 -15.77 25.84
C GLU A 309 13.72 -15.75 24.34
N THR A 310 12.72 -15.45 23.52
CA THR A 310 12.86 -15.28 22.06
C THR A 310 13.86 -14.16 21.74
N ALA A 311 13.79 -13.01 22.44
CA ALA A 311 14.69 -11.89 22.24
C ALA A 311 16.14 -12.23 22.57
N GLU A 312 16.38 -12.99 23.65
CA GLU A 312 17.71 -13.47 24.01
C GLU A 312 18.31 -14.33 22.89
N GLN A 313 17.55 -15.28 22.36
CA GLN A 313 17.98 -16.15 21.25
C GLN A 313 18.26 -15.35 19.96
N ILE A 314 17.35 -14.47 19.54
CA ILE A 314 17.49 -13.63 18.34
C ILE A 314 18.66 -12.64 18.47
N SER A 315 18.99 -12.19 19.68
CA SER A 315 20.01 -11.18 19.91
C SER A 315 21.40 -11.56 19.39
N HIS A 316 21.68 -12.84 19.25
CA HIS A 316 22.98 -13.37 18.83
C HIS A 316 23.23 -13.25 17.32
N ILE A 317 22.18 -13.16 16.49
CA ILE A 317 22.31 -13.04 15.03
C ILE A 317 22.19 -11.59 14.58
N PHE A 318 22.71 -11.28 13.40
CA PHE A 318 22.44 -10.02 12.71
C PHE A 318 21.22 -10.17 11.80
N PHE A 319 20.23 -9.31 12.00
CA PHE A 319 19.05 -9.17 11.12
C PHE A 319 18.82 -7.70 10.80
N GLU A 320 18.14 -7.42 9.69
CA GLU A 320 17.80 -6.07 9.29
C GLU A 320 16.52 -5.57 9.98
N VAL A 321 15.44 -6.36 9.94
CA VAL A 321 14.12 -6.00 10.48
C VAL A 321 13.55 -7.16 11.28
N LEU A 322 12.91 -6.87 12.41
CA LEU A 322 12.05 -7.79 13.15
C LEU A 322 10.66 -7.16 13.27
N ILE A 323 9.63 -7.95 12.92
CA ILE A 323 8.23 -7.54 12.88
C ILE A 323 7.45 -8.44 13.83
N ALA A 324 6.65 -7.85 14.70
CA ALA A 324 5.73 -8.59 15.56
C ALA A 324 4.52 -7.71 15.94
N PRO A 325 3.39 -8.32 16.36
CA PRO A 325 2.24 -7.58 16.85
C PRO A 325 2.50 -6.90 18.20
N ASP A 326 3.48 -7.39 18.97
CA ASP A 326 3.87 -6.82 20.26
C ASP A 326 5.27 -7.28 20.69
N PHE A 327 5.85 -6.57 21.68
CA PHE A 327 7.16 -6.87 22.26
C PHE A 327 7.10 -6.67 23.78
N ASP A 328 7.52 -7.66 24.56
CA ASP A 328 7.69 -7.48 25.99
C ASP A 328 8.74 -6.42 26.32
N THR A 329 8.57 -5.72 27.43
CA THR A 329 9.50 -4.67 27.86
C THR A 329 10.95 -5.18 27.97
N GLU A 330 11.15 -6.39 28.49
CA GLU A 330 12.47 -7.01 28.58
C GLU A 330 13.04 -7.37 27.21
N ALA A 331 12.19 -7.83 26.28
CA ALA A 331 12.56 -8.09 24.89
C ALA A 331 13.08 -6.82 24.20
N LEU A 332 12.37 -5.70 24.37
CA LEU A 332 12.81 -4.40 23.83
C LEU A 332 14.15 -3.95 24.41
N GLN A 333 14.40 -4.18 25.71
CA GLN A 333 15.68 -3.83 26.32
C GLN A 333 16.86 -4.65 25.74
N ILE A 334 16.63 -5.94 25.48
CA ILE A 334 17.65 -6.84 24.90
C ILE A 334 17.92 -6.46 23.44
N LEU A 335 16.88 -6.37 22.63
CA LEU A 335 16.98 -6.08 21.20
C LEU A 335 17.48 -4.65 20.94
N GLY A 336 17.12 -3.71 21.82
CA GLY A 336 17.49 -2.30 21.79
C GLY A 336 18.98 -2.02 21.92
N GLN A 337 19.78 -2.96 22.44
CA GLN A 337 21.24 -2.80 22.56
C GLN A 337 21.94 -2.60 21.21
N LYS A 338 21.33 -3.03 20.10
CA LYS A 338 21.86 -2.87 18.75
C LYS A 338 21.01 -1.88 17.96
N SER A 339 21.25 -0.60 18.14
CA SER A 339 20.44 0.53 17.64
C SER A 339 20.21 0.57 16.11
N LYS A 340 20.98 -0.15 15.30
CA LYS A 340 20.82 -0.20 13.84
C LYS A 340 19.76 -1.19 13.38
N ARG A 341 19.34 -2.14 14.23
CA ARG A 341 18.27 -3.08 13.93
C ARG A 341 16.93 -2.34 13.88
N ILE A 342 16.10 -2.67 12.92
CA ILE A 342 14.77 -2.10 12.79
C ILE A 342 13.81 -3.01 13.54
N LEU A 343 13.06 -2.44 14.49
CA LEU A 343 11.99 -3.12 15.20
C LEU A 343 10.68 -2.46 14.81
N LEU A 344 9.75 -3.25 14.26
CA LEU A 344 8.44 -2.80 13.81
C LEU A 344 7.34 -3.49 14.60
N LEU A 345 6.50 -2.69 15.25
CA LEU A 345 5.27 -3.16 15.84
C LEU A 345 4.18 -3.11 14.77
N GLN A 346 3.59 -4.25 14.44
CA GLN A 346 2.49 -4.35 13.49
C GLN A 346 1.17 -4.00 14.16
N LYS A 347 0.48 -2.95 13.68
CA LYS A 347 -0.80 -2.46 14.23
C LYS A 347 -2.02 -3.00 13.51
N ALA A 348 -1.86 -3.30 12.24
CA ALA A 348 -2.94 -3.79 11.38
C ALA A 348 -2.41 -4.81 10.36
N PRO A 349 -3.27 -5.72 9.88
CA PRO A 349 -2.91 -6.59 8.77
C PRO A 349 -2.71 -5.77 7.48
N LEU A 350 -1.81 -6.23 6.60
CA LEU A 350 -1.71 -5.66 5.26
C LEU A 350 -2.90 -6.09 4.42
N PRO A 351 -3.48 -5.18 3.63
CA PRO A 351 -4.57 -5.53 2.73
C PRO A 351 -4.06 -6.27 1.50
N ASP A 352 -4.88 -7.18 0.97
CA ASP A 352 -4.67 -7.74 -0.34
C ASP A 352 -4.90 -6.67 -1.41
N GLN A 353 -3.93 -6.44 -2.28
CA GLN A 353 -3.96 -5.43 -3.33
C GLN A 353 -3.58 -6.00 -4.68
N ASP A 354 -4.09 -5.39 -5.74
CA ASP A 354 -3.65 -5.69 -7.09
C ASP A 354 -2.15 -5.45 -7.24
N SER A 355 -1.47 -6.42 -7.81
CA SER A 355 -0.05 -6.28 -8.14
C SER A 355 0.10 -5.55 -9.46
N VAL A 356 0.85 -4.43 -9.46
CA VAL A 356 1.13 -3.63 -10.66
C VAL A 356 2.62 -3.65 -10.95
N ARG A 357 2.97 -4.04 -12.17
CA ARG A 357 4.36 -4.18 -12.63
C ARG A 357 4.56 -3.54 -13.99
N SER A 358 5.60 -2.73 -14.15
CA SER A 358 5.97 -2.23 -15.48
C SER A 358 6.55 -3.36 -16.34
N ALA A 359 6.09 -3.50 -17.58
CA ALA A 359 6.58 -4.49 -18.54
C ALA A 359 6.34 -4.02 -19.96
N VAL A 360 7.32 -4.21 -20.85
CA VAL A 360 7.19 -4.00 -22.32
C VAL A 360 6.62 -2.60 -22.67
N GLY A 361 7.01 -1.57 -21.92
CA GLY A 361 6.51 -0.20 -22.13
C GLY A 361 5.07 0.06 -21.66
N GLY A 362 4.46 -0.88 -20.95
CA GLY A 362 3.13 -0.80 -20.35
C GLY A 362 3.14 -1.32 -18.91
N TYR A 363 1.98 -1.79 -18.45
CA TYR A 363 1.78 -2.33 -17.11
C TYR A 363 1.09 -3.69 -17.18
N LEU A 364 1.58 -4.62 -16.37
CA LEU A 364 0.85 -5.84 -16.02
C LEU A 364 0.15 -5.59 -14.68
N VAL A 365 -1.14 -5.91 -14.63
CA VAL A 365 -1.95 -5.84 -13.42
C VAL A 365 -2.56 -7.21 -13.18
N GLN A 366 -2.53 -7.67 -11.95
CA GLN A 366 -3.19 -8.92 -11.54
C GLN A 366 -3.77 -8.76 -10.14
N THR A 367 -4.88 -9.44 -9.90
CA THR A 367 -5.46 -9.57 -8.57
C THR A 367 -4.54 -10.36 -7.64
N PRO A 368 -4.66 -10.20 -6.31
CA PRO A 368 -3.88 -10.98 -5.35
C PRO A 368 -4.18 -12.49 -5.48
N ASP A 369 -3.21 -13.31 -5.12
CA ASP A 369 -3.35 -14.79 -5.08
C ASP A 369 -4.13 -15.21 -3.82
N VAL A 370 -5.40 -14.82 -3.78
CA VAL A 370 -6.36 -15.13 -2.70
C VAL A 370 -7.55 -15.85 -3.31
N LEU A 371 -7.93 -16.95 -2.72
CA LEU A 371 -9.05 -17.75 -3.18
C LEU A 371 -10.35 -17.33 -2.46
N SER A 372 -11.44 -17.28 -3.19
CA SER A 372 -12.79 -17.01 -2.63
C SER A 372 -13.35 -18.19 -1.83
N GLU A 373 -12.87 -19.38 -2.11
CA GLU A 373 -13.28 -20.62 -1.45
C GLU A 373 -12.05 -21.37 -0.91
N PRO A 374 -12.20 -22.13 0.19
CA PRO A 374 -11.12 -22.95 0.72
C PRO A 374 -10.59 -23.97 -0.30
N VAL A 375 -9.28 -24.23 -0.27
CA VAL A 375 -8.64 -25.24 -1.11
C VAL A 375 -9.24 -26.62 -0.81
N VAL A 376 -9.62 -27.33 -1.87
CA VAL A 376 -10.09 -28.73 -1.79
C VAL A 376 -8.94 -29.66 -2.12
N TYR A 377 -8.51 -30.43 -1.12
CA TYR A 377 -7.46 -31.44 -1.26
C TYR A 377 -8.05 -32.76 -1.72
N THR A 378 -7.75 -33.20 -2.92
CA THR A 378 -8.24 -34.46 -3.49
C THR A 378 -7.15 -35.50 -3.49
N SER A 379 -7.28 -36.58 -2.74
CA SER A 379 -6.35 -37.72 -2.81
C SER A 379 -6.51 -38.44 -4.14
N VAL A 380 -5.41 -38.65 -4.86
CA VAL A 380 -5.39 -39.24 -6.21
C VAL A 380 -4.58 -40.54 -6.27
N THR A 381 -4.03 -41.00 -5.14
CA THR A 381 -3.22 -42.20 -5.01
C THR A 381 -3.88 -43.26 -4.11
N GLU A 382 -3.36 -44.50 -4.13
CA GLU A 382 -3.81 -45.60 -3.24
C GLU A 382 -3.48 -45.28 -1.77
N ALA A 383 -2.27 -44.78 -1.52
CA ALA A 383 -1.89 -44.23 -0.21
C ALA A 383 -2.58 -42.86 0.00
N THR A 384 -3.03 -42.59 1.23
CA THR A 384 -3.63 -41.31 1.62
C THR A 384 -2.80 -40.68 2.73
N PRO A 385 -2.60 -39.36 2.73
CA PRO A 385 -1.88 -38.69 3.81
C PRO A 385 -2.59 -38.90 5.16
N SER A 386 -1.81 -39.04 6.23
CA SER A 386 -2.31 -38.97 7.61
C SER A 386 -2.78 -37.55 7.97
N GLU A 387 -3.42 -37.39 9.13
CA GLU A 387 -3.84 -36.06 9.62
C GLU A 387 -2.66 -35.13 9.83
N ASP A 388 -1.54 -35.63 10.36
CA ASP A 388 -0.30 -34.88 10.57
C ASP A 388 0.33 -34.46 9.23
N GLU A 389 0.42 -35.40 8.26
CA GLU A 389 0.89 -35.07 6.92
C GLU A 389 -0.02 -34.05 6.21
N MET A 390 -1.34 -34.09 6.44
CA MET A 390 -2.27 -33.08 5.90
C MET A 390 -2.07 -31.70 6.54
N ALA A 391 -1.69 -31.64 7.81
CA ALA A 391 -1.34 -30.37 8.45
C ALA A 391 -0.04 -29.80 7.83
N ASP A 392 0.96 -30.64 7.66
CA ASP A 392 2.24 -30.26 7.01
C ASP A 392 2.05 -29.89 5.53
N ILE A 393 1.17 -30.58 4.79
CA ILE A 393 0.79 -30.27 3.41
C ILE A 393 0.22 -28.84 3.32
N ARG A 394 -0.72 -28.49 4.18
CA ARG A 394 -1.31 -27.14 4.19
C ARG A 394 -0.23 -26.07 4.47
N MET A 395 0.63 -26.31 5.45
CA MET A 395 1.76 -25.42 5.74
C MET A 395 2.71 -25.31 4.55
N ALA A 396 3.08 -26.42 3.91
CA ALA A 396 3.99 -26.43 2.78
C ALA A 396 3.42 -25.68 1.56
N GLU A 397 2.11 -25.80 1.33
CA GLU A 397 1.39 -25.06 0.27
C GLU A 397 1.38 -23.55 0.54
N SER A 398 1.05 -23.14 1.77
CA SER A 398 1.15 -21.72 2.17
C SER A 398 2.58 -21.18 1.99
N ILE A 399 3.61 -21.96 2.31
CA ILE A 399 4.99 -21.53 2.14
C ILE A 399 5.36 -21.39 0.65
N VAL A 400 5.03 -22.39 -0.17
CA VAL A 400 5.43 -22.39 -1.58
C VAL A 400 4.77 -21.26 -2.38
N LYS A 401 3.59 -20.80 -2.01
CA LYS A 401 2.89 -19.63 -2.53
C LYS A 401 3.75 -18.36 -2.46
N TYR A 402 4.62 -18.24 -1.46
CA TYR A 402 5.51 -17.08 -1.27
C TYR A 402 6.94 -17.31 -1.79
N CYS A 403 7.18 -18.41 -2.49
CA CYS A 403 8.48 -18.71 -3.11
C CYS A 403 8.51 -18.32 -4.59
N LYS A 404 9.66 -17.82 -5.07
CA LYS A 404 9.84 -17.57 -6.52
C LYS A 404 9.90 -18.86 -7.31
N SER A 405 9.11 -18.94 -8.37
CA SER A 405 8.97 -20.11 -9.26
C SER A 405 10.24 -20.41 -10.09
N ASN A 406 10.47 -21.66 -10.51
CA ASN A 406 9.81 -22.86 -10.00
C ASN A 406 10.22 -23.11 -8.56
N ALA A 407 9.27 -23.44 -7.69
CA ALA A 407 9.50 -23.58 -6.28
C ALA A 407 8.89 -24.85 -5.69
N LEU A 408 9.57 -25.36 -4.65
CA LEU A 408 9.17 -26.50 -3.84
C LEU A 408 9.49 -26.23 -2.38
N ALA A 409 8.62 -26.68 -1.47
CA ALA A 409 8.82 -26.60 -0.02
C ALA A 409 8.71 -28.00 0.58
N ILE A 410 9.66 -28.38 1.43
CA ILE A 410 9.67 -29.63 2.19
C ILE A 410 9.40 -29.31 3.65
N VAL A 411 8.35 -29.89 4.21
CA VAL A 411 7.88 -29.61 5.57
C VAL A 411 7.71 -30.94 6.33
N ARG A 412 7.99 -30.92 7.63
CA ARG A 412 7.66 -31.96 8.58
C ARG A 412 7.47 -31.38 9.97
N ASP A 413 6.51 -31.88 10.71
CA ASP A 413 6.21 -31.47 12.09
C ASP A 413 6.00 -29.94 12.18
N SER A 414 5.23 -29.36 11.25
CA SER A 414 4.98 -27.91 11.15
C SER A 414 6.27 -27.07 11.12
N GLN A 415 7.31 -27.59 10.47
CA GLN A 415 8.60 -26.92 10.27
C GLN A 415 9.05 -27.05 8.82
N LEU A 416 9.40 -25.93 8.20
CA LEU A 416 10.11 -25.93 6.92
C LEU A 416 11.50 -26.55 7.09
N LEU A 417 11.77 -27.62 6.36
CA LEU A 417 13.09 -28.26 6.34
C LEU A 417 13.99 -27.65 5.26
N ALA A 418 13.42 -27.37 4.09
CA ALA A 418 14.12 -26.66 3.02
C ALA A 418 13.15 -26.18 1.93
N THR A 419 13.60 -25.19 1.16
CA THR A 419 12.98 -24.75 -0.09
C THR A 419 13.95 -24.90 -1.25
N GLY A 420 13.43 -25.22 -2.45
CA GLY A 420 14.12 -25.02 -3.72
C GLY A 420 13.39 -23.93 -4.49
N ILE A 421 14.10 -22.89 -4.90
CA ILE A 421 13.49 -21.62 -5.32
C ILE A 421 14.13 -21.11 -6.61
N GLY A 422 13.31 -20.51 -7.51
CA GLY A 422 13.78 -19.74 -8.66
C GLY A 422 14.52 -20.57 -9.71
N GLN A 423 14.22 -21.86 -9.79
CA GLN A 423 14.90 -22.74 -10.72
C GLN A 423 14.20 -22.80 -12.09
N THR A 424 14.97 -22.97 -13.15
CA THR A 424 14.44 -23.09 -14.52
C THR A 424 13.72 -24.42 -14.77
N SER A 425 13.97 -25.42 -13.94
CA SER A 425 13.23 -26.70 -13.97
C SER A 425 12.81 -27.12 -12.56
N ARG A 426 11.67 -27.77 -12.46
CA ARG A 426 11.11 -28.24 -11.19
C ARG A 426 11.98 -29.28 -10.52
N VAL A 427 12.52 -30.23 -11.30
CA VAL A 427 13.45 -31.26 -10.78
C VAL A 427 14.72 -30.62 -10.21
N SER A 428 15.21 -29.52 -10.80
CA SER A 428 16.35 -28.77 -10.25
C SER A 428 16.02 -28.09 -8.93
N ALA A 429 14.82 -27.53 -8.81
CA ALA A 429 14.33 -26.97 -7.55
C ALA A 429 14.24 -28.06 -6.45
N LEU A 430 13.73 -29.25 -6.80
CA LEU A 430 13.66 -30.36 -5.84
C LEU A 430 15.05 -30.84 -5.40
N ARG A 431 15.99 -31.01 -6.33
CA ARG A 431 17.38 -31.34 -5.98
C ARG A 431 18.01 -30.33 -5.06
N GLN A 432 17.79 -29.05 -5.31
CA GLN A 432 18.27 -27.96 -4.45
C GLN A 432 17.67 -28.06 -3.04
N ALA A 433 16.36 -28.29 -2.90
CA ALA A 433 15.69 -28.43 -1.62
C ALA A 433 16.24 -29.63 -0.84
N ILE A 434 16.35 -30.80 -1.45
CA ILE A 434 16.88 -32.02 -0.82
C ILE A 434 18.32 -31.79 -0.37
N GLN A 435 19.17 -31.24 -1.24
CA GLN A 435 20.57 -30.97 -0.91
C GLN A 435 20.68 -29.98 0.27
N LYS A 436 19.86 -28.91 0.26
CA LYS A 436 19.83 -27.93 1.34
C LYS A 436 19.42 -28.56 2.67
N ALA A 437 18.35 -29.36 2.70
CA ALA A 437 17.92 -30.07 3.89
C ALA A 437 19.04 -30.93 4.48
N HIS A 438 19.73 -31.71 3.65
CA HIS A 438 20.87 -32.53 4.10
C HIS A 438 22.04 -31.68 4.59
N THR A 439 22.31 -30.52 4.00
CA THR A 439 23.37 -29.61 4.44
C THR A 439 23.13 -29.13 5.87
N PHE A 440 21.87 -28.87 6.24
CA PHE A 440 21.49 -28.48 7.60
C PHE A 440 21.15 -29.67 8.51
N GLY A 441 21.43 -30.91 8.08
CA GLY A 441 21.37 -32.11 8.91
C GLY A 441 19.98 -32.74 9.02
N PHE A 442 19.01 -32.36 8.17
CA PHE A 442 17.68 -32.94 8.21
C PHE A 442 17.63 -34.31 7.50
N ASP A 443 17.01 -35.28 8.14
CA ASP A 443 16.47 -36.49 7.55
C ASP A 443 15.09 -36.17 6.96
N LEU A 444 14.85 -36.48 5.70
CA LEU A 444 13.58 -36.20 5.02
C LEU A 444 12.56 -37.33 5.12
N LYS A 445 12.88 -38.38 5.87
CA LYS A 445 11.95 -39.51 6.06
C LYS A 445 10.69 -39.01 6.79
N GLY A 446 9.52 -39.27 6.16
CA GLY A 446 8.24 -38.85 6.66
C GLY A 446 7.89 -37.36 6.41
N ALA A 447 8.73 -36.64 5.67
CA ALA A 447 8.42 -35.26 5.29
C ALA A 447 7.40 -35.21 4.13
N VAL A 448 6.74 -34.06 4.00
CA VAL A 448 5.84 -33.77 2.88
C VAL A 448 6.51 -32.77 1.91
N LEU A 449 6.04 -32.76 0.65
CA LEU A 449 6.53 -31.90 -0.41
C LEU A 449 5.37 -31.13 -1.05
N ALA A 450 5.44 -29.80 -1.08
CA ALA A 450 4.55 -28.95 -1.87
C ALA A 450 5.26 -28.41 -3.11
N SER A 451 4.50 -28.28 -4.20
CA SER A 451 4.97 -27.71 -5.46
C SER A 451 4.07 -26.56 -5.91
N ASP A 452 4.66 -25.44 -6.32
CA ASP A 452 3.95 -24.25 -6.82
C ASP A 452 3.16 -24.49 -8.12
N ALA A 453 3.46 -25.59 -8.86
CA ALA A 453 2.72 -26.04 -10.04
C ALA A 453 2.85 -27.55 -10.24
N PHE A 454 2.17 -28.10 -11.26
CA PHE A 454 2.14 -29.55 -11.54
C PHE A 454 3.52 -30.13 -11.88
N PHE A 455 3.70 -31.43 -11.63
CA PHE A 455 4.86 -32.17 -12.09
C PHE A 455 4.73 -32.52 -13.57
N PRO A 456 5.70 -32.07 -14.42
CA PRO A 456 5.65 -32.41 -15.85
C PRO A 456 6.01 -33.85 -16.15
N PHE A 457 6.74 -34.51 -15.22
CA PHE A 457 7.26 -35.87 -15.37
C PHE A 457 7.34 -36.57 -14.01
N ARG A 458 7.41 -37.91 -14.03
CA ARG A 458 7.53 -38.72 -12.81
C ARG A 458 8.85 -38.56 -12.07
N ASP A 459 9.87 -37.97 -12.68
CA ASP A 459 11.23 -37.81 -12.12
C ASP A 459 11.25 -37.08 -10.78
N CYS A 460 10.32 -36.11 -10.56
CA CYS A 460 10.17 -35.45 -9.29
C CYS A 460 9.63 -36.38 -8.18
N VAL A 461 8.70 -37.26 -8.53
CA VAL A 461 8.18 -38.27 -7.60
C VAL A 461 9.27 -39.26 -7.23
N ASP A 462 9.96 -39.81 -8.22
CA ASP A 462 11.05 -40.77 -8.00
C ASP A 462 12.14 -40.20 -7.09
N LEU A 463 12.50 -38.94 -7.30
CA LEU A 463 13.49 -38.22 -6.48
C LEU A 463 12.99 -37.93 -5.05
N ALA A 464 11.74 -37.54 -4.91
CA ALA A 464 11.11 -37.26 -3.62
C ALA A 464 11.04 -38.54 -2.76
N ALA A 465 10.54 -39.62 -3.34
CA ALA A 465 10.43 -40.90 -2.65
C ALA A 465 11.81 -41.45 -2.23
N ALA A 466 12.82 -41.37 -3.13
CA ALA A 466 14.20 -41.77 -2.84
C ALA A 466 14.81 -40.95 -1.68
N ALA A 467 14.35 -39.71 -1.45
CA ALA A 467 14.73 -38.88 -0.34
C ALA A 467 13.96 -39.17 0.98
N GLY A 468 12.93 -40.02 0.92
CA GLY A 468 12.13 -40.38 2.11
C GLY A 468 10.84 -39.59 2.28
N ILE A 469 10.46 -38.76 1.32
CA ILE A 469 9.18 -38.02 1.34
C ILE A 469 8.01 -38.98 1.18
N THR A 470 7.01 -38.82 2.04
CA THR A 470 5.87 -39.74 2.13
C THR A 470 4.56 -39.20 1.55
N ALA A 471 4.45 -37.85 1.44
CA ALA A 471 3.28 -37.23 0.85
C ALA A 471 3.65 -36.00 -0.01
N ILE A 472 2.87 -35.79 -1.06
CA ILE A 472 3.09 -34.73 -2.05
C ILE A 472 1.79 -33.97 -2.30
N VAL A 473 1.88 -32.63 -2.38
CA VAL A 473 0.79 -31.77 -2.86
C VAL A 473 1.23 -31.03 -4.12
N GLN A 474 0.36 -31.01 -5.12
CA GLN A 474 0.52 -30.25 -6.35
C GLN A 474 -0.84 -29.84 -6.91
N PRO A 475 -0.94 -28.85 -7.80
CA PRO A 475 -2.23 -28.47 -8.40
C PRO A 475 -2.83 -29.55 -9.31
N GLY A 476 -2.04 -30.41 -9.93
CA GLY A 476 -2.52 -31.28 -11.01
C GLY A 476 -2.75 -30.52 -12.32
N GLY A 477 -3.32 -31.17 -13.32
CA GLY A 477 -3.63 -30.59 -14.64
C GLY A 477 -2.57 -30.80 -15.70
N SER A 478 -1.55 -31.62 -15.44
CA SER A 478 -0.60 -32.08 -16.46
C SER A 478 -1.23 -33.17 -17.34
N ILE A 479 -0.91 -33.18 -18.63
CA ILE A 479 -1.23 -34.29 -19.54
C ILE A 479 -0.65 -35.62 -19.01
N ARG A 480 0.41 -35.54 -18.19
CA ARG A 480 1.12 -36.70 -17.63
C ARG A 480 0.91 -36.91 -16.15
N ASP A 481 -0.18 -36.37 -15.57
CA ASP A 481 -0.50 -36.58 -14.15
C ASP A 481 -0.55 -38.07 -13.80
N GLN A 482 -1.08 -38.91 -14.71
CA GLN A 482 -1.15 -40.33 -14.47
C GLN A 482 0.22 -40.98 -14.27
N GLU A 483 1.27 -40.54 -14.99
CA GLU A 483 2.65 -41.05 -14.81
C GLU A 483 3.17 -40.75 -13.39
N SER A 484 2.83 -39.56 -12.85
CA SER A 484 3.21 -39.17 -11.50
C SER A 484 2.40 -39.91 -10.43
N ILE A 485 1.10 -40.13 -10.67
CA ILE A 485 0.22 -40.90 -9.78
C ILE A 485 0.67 -42.37 -9.71
N ASP A 486 0.96 -42.99 -10.88
CA ASP A 486 1.47 -44.36 -10.96
C ASP A 486 2.81 -44.50 -10.22
N ALA A 487 3.73 -43.53 -10.40
CA ALA A 487 5.00 -43.51 -9.68
C ALA A 487 4.82 -43.40 -8.16
N CYS A 488 3.86 -42.59 -7.69
CA CYS A 488 3.52 -42.51 -6.28
C CYS A 488 2.98 -43.86 -5.74
N ASN A 489 2.07 -44.51 -6.48
CA ASN A 489 1.54 -45.82 -6.11
C ASN A 489 2.60 -46.92 -6.08
N GLU A 490 3.51 -46.94 -7.06
CA GLU A 490 4.65 -47.86 -7.10
C GLU A 490 5.57 -47.73 -5.87
N GLN A 491 5.68 -46.51 -5.30
CA GLN A 491 6.61 -46.22 -4.21
C GLN A 491 5.92 -46.03 -2.86
N GLY A 492 4.58 -46.13 -2.78
CA GLY A 492 3.82 -45.98 -1.57
C GLY A 492 3.78 -44.54 -1.06
N VAL A 493 3.93 -43.52 -1.92
CA VAL A 493 3.85 -42.10 -1.62
C VAL A 493 2.42 -41.63 -1.80
N ALA A 494 1.87 -40.90 -0.86
CA ALA A 494 0.56 -40.27 -0.98
C ALA A 494 0.66 -39.03 -1.90
N MET A 495 -0.35 -38.79 -2.73
CA MET A 495 -0.45 -37.55 -3.51
C MET A 495 -1.85 -36.95 -3.39
N VAL A 496 -1.89 -35.65 -3.13
CA VAL A 496 -3.11 -34.86 -3.18
C VAL A 496 -2.97 -33.75 -4.25
N THR A 497 -4.10 -33.43 -4.89
CA THR A 497 -4.18 -32.33 -5.86
C THR A 497 -5.13 -31.26 -5.36
N THR A 498 -4.83 -30.01 -5.68
CA THR A 498 -5.59 -28.82 -5.24
C THR A 498 -6.35 -28.13 -6.37
N GLY A 499 -5.94 -28.34 -7.62
CA GLY A 499 -6.44 -27.56 -8.75
C GLY A 499 -5.94 -26.10 -8.79
N VAL A 500 -5.15 -25.68 -7.80
CA VAL A 500 -4.67 -24.31 -7.64
C VAL A 500 -3.15 -24.23 -7.83
N ARG A 501 -2.71 -23.30 -8.68
CA ARG A 501 -1.30 -23.05 -8.98
C ARG A 501 -0.88 -21.71 -8.39
N HIS A 502 0.31 -21.65 -7.78
CA HIS A 502 0.86 -20.47 -7.09
C HIS A 502 2.15 -19.96 -7.76
N PHE A 503 2.12 -19.62 -9.05
CA PHE A 503 3.29 -19.05 -9.70
C PHE A 503 3.59 -17.63 -9.24
N ARG A 504 4.87 -17.39 -8.90
CA ARG A 504 5.40 -16.09 -8.51
C ARG A 504 6.73 -15.80 -9.24
N HIS A 505 6.72 -14.87 -10.19
CA HIS A 505 7.88 -14.47 -11.00
C HIS A 505 8.52 -13.16 -10.56
#